data_fa2bbd788c2ea0f7c1f8b25b7c589726
#
_entry.id   fa2bbd788c2ea0f7c1f8b25b7c589726
#
_cell.length_a   1.000
_cell.length_b   1.000
_cell.length_c   1.000
_cell.angle_alpha   90.00
_cell.angle_beta   90.00
_cell.angle_gamma   90.00
#
_symmetry.space_group_name_H-M   'P 1'
#
loop_
_entity.id
_entity.type
_entity.pdbx_description
1 polymer ?
#
loop_
_entity_poly.entity_id
_entity_poly.type
_entity_poly.pdbx_seq_one_letter_code
_entity_poly.pdbx_strand_id
1 'polypeptide(L)'
;MRLKQENQSSIRKIIYLRGPVLRSSIAEDLHLTLPTITTNVNAMIQNGILFEDRDNVVMTPGRSALPVDIVPDSRYFIGVEITQLSRSVCICNYRGAMVYTSIDNTMYKEYDEVLQSAARLVQAALQSTMVPTDRICGIGVCLPGLIDSEAGKLLAHRQFGWY
;
A
#
# COMPACT_ATOMS: atom_id res chain seq x y z
N MET A 1 -8.37 1.87 -22.05
CA MET A 1 -7.49 1.26 -21.02
C MET A 1 -7.34 2.16 -19.77
N ARG A 2 -7.05 3.44 -19.91
CA ARG A 2 -6.86 4.43 -18.82
C ARG A 2 -8.07 4.56 -17.89
N LEU A 3 -9.29 4.77 -18.43
CA LEU A 3 -10.52 4.92 -17.64
C LEU A 3 -10.83 3.70 -16.76
N LYS A 4 -10.54 2.48 -17.24
CA LYS A 4 -10.73 1.27 -16.43
C LYS A 4 -9.78 1.22 -15.24
N GLN A 5 -8.54 1.64 -15.40
CA GLN A 5 -7.54 1.70 -14.32
C GLN A 5 -7.90 2.78 -13.29
N GLU A 6 -8.38 3.92 -13.73
CA GLU A 6 -8.86 5.02 -12.86
C GLU A 6 -10.06 4.55 -12.02
N ASN A 7 -11.05 3.90 -12.64
CA ASN A 7 -12.20 3.34 -11.92
C ASN A 7 -11.77 2.30 -10.89
N GLN A 8 -10.89 1.36 -11.25
CA GLN A 8 -10.39 0.36 -10.31
C GLN A 8 -9.60 0.99 -9.15
N SER A 9 -8.84 2.03 -9.41
CA SER A 9 -8.13 2.77 -8.35
C SER A 9 -9.10 3.43 -7.38
N SER A 10 -10.12 4.09 -7.88
CA SER A 10 -11.15 4.74 -7.06
C SER A 10 -11.95 3.73 -6.23
N ILE A 11 -12.34 2.60 -6.83
CA ILE A 11 -13.03 1.50 -6.14
C ILE A 11 -12.15 0.97 -4.99
N ARG A 12 -10.88 0.65 -5.25
CA ARG A 12 -9.96 0.16 -4.21
C ARG A 12 -9.78 1.16 -3.08
N LYS A 13 -9.70 2.46 -3.39
CA LYS A 13 -9.59 3.52 -2.39
C LYS A 13 -10.78 3.53 -1.44
N ILE A 14 -12.01 3.43 -1.96
CA ILE A 14 -13.22 3.38 -1.13
C ILE A 14 -13.20 2.16 -0.22
N ILE A 15 -12.91 0.97 -0.77
CA ILE A 15 -12.88 -0.27 0.00
C ILE A 15 -11.75 -0.24 1.04
N TYR A 16 -10.58 0.30 0.70
CA TYR A 16 -9.48 0.46 1.65
C TYR A 16 -9.85 1.33 2.85
N LEU A 17 -10.54 2.44 2.61
CA LEU A 17 -10.88 3.41 3.65
C LEU A 17 -12.05 2.98 4.54
N ARG A 18 -13.01 2.22 4.01
CA ARG A 18 -14.27 1.90 4.71
C ARG A 18 -14.37 0.45 5.18
N GLY A 19 -13.54 -0.45 4.68
CA GLY A 19 -13.67 -1.88 4.90
C GLY A 19 -14.64 -2.53 3.92
N PRO A 20 -15.37 -3.59 4.31
CA PRO A 20 -16.34 -4.25 3.44
C PRO A 20 -17.44 -3.29 2.99
N VAL A 21 -17.64 -3.16 1.67
CA VAL A 21 -18.59 -2.19 1.07
C VAL A 21 -19.45 -2.88 0.02
N LEU A 22 -20.74 -2.53 -0.02
CA LEU A 22 -21.64 -3.00 -1.08
C LEU A 22 -21.31 -2.34 -2.42
N ARG A 23 -21.46 -3.11 -3.51
CA ARG A 23 -21.26 -2.59 -4.87
C ARG A 23 -22.18 -1.40 -5.20
N SER A 24 -23.42 -1.40 -4.66
CA SER A 24 -24.36 -0.28 -4.81
C SER A 24 -23.82 1.00 -4.18
N SER A 25 -23.28 0.92 -2.97
CA SER A 25 -22.71 2.09 -2.28
C SER A 25 -21.50 2.64 -3.04
N ILE A 26 -20.64 1.76 -3.58
CA ILE A 26 -19.53 2.19 -4.43
C ILE A 26 -20.03 2.89 -5.70
N ALA A 27 -21.13 2.40 -6.29
CA ALA A 27 -21.74 3.00 -7.48
C ALA A 27 -22.26 4.40 -7.19
N GLU A 28 -22.94 4.58 -6.06
CA GLU A 28 -23.43 5.88 -5.58
C GLU A 28 -22.29 6.87 -5.34
N ASP A 29 -21.27 6.47 -4.59
CA ASP A 29 -20.12 7.31 -4.24
C ASP A 29 -19.31 7.78 -5.46
N LEU A 30 -19.18 6.93 -6.47
CA LEU A 30 -18.40 7.25 -7.68
C LEU A 30 -19.27 7.81 -8.82
N HIS A 31 -20.57 7.92 -8.63
CA HIS A 31 -21.54 8.31 -9.67
C HIS A 31 -21.40 7.44 -10.93
N LEU A 32 -21.14 6.13 -10.74
CA LEU A 32 -21.02 5.15 -11.81
C LEU A 32 -22.21 4.19 -11.79
N THR A 33 -22.48 3.56 -12.92
CA THR A 33 -23.53 2.55 -12.99
C THR A 33 -23.13 1.26 -12.27
N LEU A 34 -24.09 0.57 -11.66
CA LEU A 34 -23.86 -0.70 -10.98
C LEU A 34 -23.21 -1.77 -11.90
N PRO A 35 -23.58 -1.92 -13.17
CA PRO A 35 -22.88 -2.80 -14.10
C PRO A 35 -21.40 -2.46 -14.27
N THR A 36 -21.05 -1.17 -14.34
CA THR A 36 -19.66 -0.71 -14.43
C THR A 36 -18.87 -1.12 -13.18
N ILE A 37 -19.43 -0.89 -11.99
CA ILE A 37 -18.80 -1.32 -10.73
C ILE A 37 -18.66 -2.84 -10.70
N THR A 38 -19.72 -3.57 -11.01
CA THR A 38 -19.73 -5.05 -10.99
C THR A 38 -18.64 -5.62 -11.92
N THR A 39 -18.50 -5.09 -13.11
CA THR A 39 -17.46 -5.54 -14.06
C THR A 39 -16.05 -5.30 -13.50
N ASN A 40 -15.79 -4.12 -12.93
CA ASN A 40 -14.48 -3.80 -12.36
C ASN A 40 -14.18 -4.62 -11.09
N VAL A 41 -15.16 -4.76 -10.20
CA VAL A 41 -15.02 -5.58 -8.98
C VAL A 41 -14.76 -7.04 -9.33
N ASN A 42 -15.53 -7.62 -10.24
CA ASN A 42 -15.34 -9.01 -10.66
C ASN A 42 -13.94 -9.25 -11.26
N ALA A 43 -13.45 -8.33 -12.07
CA ALA A 43 -12.09 -8.40 -12.59
C ALA A 43 -11.03 -8.36 -11.46
N MET A 44 -11.24 -7.56 -10.42
CA MET A 44 -10.33 -7.51 -9.26
C MET A 44 -10.44 -8.76 -8.38
N ILE A 45 -11.62 -9.38 -8.26
CA ILE A 45 -11.80 -10.66 -7.58
C ILE A 45 -11.08 -11.78 -8.34
N GLN A 46 -11.23 -11.84 -9.66
CA GLN A 46 -10.52 -12.82 -10.51
C GLN A 46 -8.99 -12.69 -10.38
N ASN A 47 -8.50 -11.47 -10.18
CA ASN A 47 -7.07 -11.19 -9.95
C ASN A 47 -6.63 -11.36 -8.49
N GLY A 48 -7.51 -11.85 -7.60
CA GLY A 48 -7.21 -12.11 -6.19
C GLY A 48 -6.94 -10.84 -5.36
N ILE A 49 -7.40 -9.66 -5.81
CA ILE A 49 -7.21 -8.37 -5.10
C ILE A 49 -8.36 -8.12 -4.12
N LEU A 50 -9.57 -8.47 -4.52
CA LEU A 50 -10.79 -8.35 -3.72
C LEU A 50 -11.42 -9.71 -3.49
N PHE A 51 -12.29 -9.80 -2.49
CA PHE A 51 -13.14 -10.96 -2.25
C PHE A 51 -14.55 -10.51 -1.86
N GLU A 52 -15.53 -11.40 -1.99
CA GLU A 52 -16.86 -11.22 -1.45
C GLU A 52 -16.89 -11.70 0.00
N ASP A 53 -17.24 -10.79 0.90
CA ASP A 53 -17.35 -11.09 2.33
C ASP A 53 -18.68 -11.81 2.61
N ARG A 54 -18.60 -13.12 2.73
CA ARG A 54 -19.75 -13.98 2.99
C ARG A 54 -20.16 -14.04 4.45
N ASP A 55 -19.29 -13.59 5.34
CA ASP A 55 -19.56 -13.57 6.79
C ASP A 55 -20.37 -12.34 7.18
N ASN A 56 -20.32 -11.27 6.37
CA ASN A 56 -21.02 -10.02 6.59
C ASN A 56 -22.12 -9.74 5.53
N VAL A 57 -23.01 -10.73 5.32
CA VAL A 57 -24.12 -10.58 4.37
C VAL A 57 -25.06 -9.48 4.79
N VAL A 58 -25.33 -8.51 3.92
CA VAL A 58 -26.28 -7.42 4.16
C VAL A 58 -27.64 -7.83 3.59
N MET A 59 -28.64 -7.90 4.47
CA MET A 59 -30.03 -8.12 4.06
C MET A 59 -30.63 -6.83 3.54
N THR A 60 -30.97 -6.80 2.25
CA THR A 60 -31.72 -5.71 1.62
C THR A 60 -33.12 -6.19 1.26
N PRO A 61 -34.14 -5.31 1.19
CA PRO A 61 -35.48 -5.73 0.81
C PRO A 61 -35.48 -6.50 -0.52
N GLY A 62 -35.90 -7.77 -0.46
CA GLY A 62 -36.01 -8.65 -1.63
C GLY A 62 -34.73 -9.33 -2.12
N ARG A 63 -33.53 -9.03 -1.55
CA ARG A 63 -32.27 -9.65 -1.97
C ARG A 63 -31.18 -9.54 -0.89
N SER A 64 -30.43 -10.59 -0.69
CA SER A 64 -29.17 -10.50 0.05
C SER A 64 -28.06 -9.94 -0.83
N ALA A 65 -27.21 -9.08 -0.28
CA ALA A 65 -26.06 -8.51 -0.97
C ALA A 65 -24.76 -8.82 -0.21
N LEU A 66 -23.74 -9.21 -0.95
CA LEU A 66 -22.42 -9.50 -0.39
C LEU A 66 -21.54 -8.25 -0.51
N PRO A 67 -21.03 -7.72 0.62
CA PRO A 67 -20.00 -6.71 0.58
C PRO A 67 -18.72 -7.22 -0.08
N VAL A 68 -17.92 -6.35 -0.62
CA VAL A 68 -16.60 -6.66 -1.17
C VAL A 68 -15.52 -6.04 -0.31
N ASP A 69 -14.44 -6.79 -0.11
CA ASP A 69 -13.30 -6.31 0.66
C ASP A 69 -11.97 -6.69 0.01
N ILE A 70 -10.88 -6.06 0.47
CA ILE A 70 -9.51 -6.29 0.01
C ILE A 70 -8.99 -7.60 0.58
N VAL A 71 -8.37 -8.43 -0.26
CA VAL A 71 -7.54 -9.56 0.18
C VAL A 71 -6.26 -8.99 0.78
N PRO A 72 -6.04 -9.08 2.12
CA PRO A 72 -4.93 -8.39 2.79
C PRO A 72 -3.57 -8.72 2.19
N ASP A 73 -3.31 -10.00 1.91
CA ASP A 73 -2.01 -10.48 1.43
C ASP A 73 -1.89 -10.53 -0.10
N SER A 74 -2.81 -9.84 -0.80
CA SER A 74 -2.74 -9.72 -2.27
C SER A 74 -1.62 -8.78 -2.73
N ARG A 75 -1.21 -7.83 -1.90
CA ARG A 75 -0.19 -6.82 -2.20
C ARG A 75 0.59 -6.46 -0.94
N TYR A 76 1.87 -6.09 -1.13
CA TYR A 76 2.75 -5.64 -0.07
C TYR A 76 3.46 -4.35 -0.46
N PHE A 77 3.86 -3.60 0.55
CA PHE A 77 4.57 -2.34 0.40
C PHE A 77 5.73 -2.31 1.39
N ILE A 78 6.86 -1.77 0.95
CA ILE A 78 8.03 -1.58 1.81
C ILE A 78 8.06 -0.12 2.25
N GLY A 79 8.18 0.10 3.56
CA GLY A 79 8.47 1.40 4.15
C GLY A 79 9.92 1.44 4.60
N VAL A 80 10.63 2.49 4.25
CA VAL A 80 11.98 2.79 4.71
C VAL A 80 11.98 4.13 5.41
N GLU A 81 12.42 4.18 6.65
CA GLU A 81 12.62 5.42 7.37
C GLU A 81 14.11 5.62 7.62
N ILE A 82 14.61 6.80 7.31
CA ILE A 82 16.00 7.20 7.55
C ILE A 82 15.98 8.41 8.46
N THR A 83 16.51 8.28 9.66
CA THR A 83 16.72 9.37 10.60
C THR A 83 18.22 9.56 10.87
N GLN A 84 18.57 10.60 11.63
CA GLN A 84 19.95 10.80 12.05
C GLN A 84 20.49 9.64 12.92
N LEU A 85 19.61 9.02 13.70
CA LEU A 85 19.99 8.01 14.71
C LEU A 85 19.79 6.57 14.23
N SER A 86 18.92 6.36 13.24
CA SER A 86 18.51 5.01 12.84
C SER A 86 18.03 4.95 11.41
N ARG A 87 18.03 3.76 10.85
CA ARG A 87 17.32 3.36 9.63
C ARG A 87 16.40 2.23 10.00
N SER A 88 15.16 2.31 9.57
CA SER A 88 14.20 1.25 9.76
C SER A 88 13.56 0.82 8.46
N VAL A 89 13.20 -0.45 8.37
CA VAL A 89 12.48 -1.03 7.26
C VAL A 89 11.30 -1.80 7.79
N CYS A 90 10.14 -1.61 7.19
CA CYS A 90 8.98 -2.46 7.42
C CYS A 90 8.41 -2.98 6.09
N ILE A 91 7.77 -4.14 6.13
CA ILE A 91 6.89 -4.61 5.05
C ILE A 91 5.49 -4.69 5.63
N CYS A 92 4.54 -4.07 4.97
CA CYS A 92 3.13 -4.16 5.33
C CYS A 92 2.32 -4.76 4.17
N ASN A 93 1.23 -5.44 4.52
CA ASN A 93 0.29 -5.95 3.55
C ASN A 93 -0.69 -4.85 3.07
N TYR A 94 -1.63 -5.20 2.20
CA TYR A 94 -2.54 -4.22 1.60
C TYR A 94 -3.47 -3.54 2.62
N ARG A 95 -3.69 -4.12 3.80
CA ARG A 95 -4.45 -3.51 4.91
C ARG A 95 -3.58 -2.73 5.89
N GLY A 96 -2.28 -2.62 5.64
CA GLY A 96 -1.34 -1.91 6.49
C GLY A 96 -0.87 -2.73 7.70
N ALA A 97 -1.22 -4.01 7.80
CA ALA A 97 -0.67 -4.88 8.84
C ALA A 97 0.81 -5.13 8.55
N MET A 98 1.66 -4.86 9.53
CA MET A 98 3.11 -5.10 9.44
C MET A 98 3.38 -6.59 9.51
N VAL A 99 4.08 -7.12 8.48
CA VAL A 99 4.51 -8.52 8.39
C VAL A 99 6.00 -8.69 8.64
N TYR A 100 6.75 -7.60 8.57
CA TYR A 100 8.19 -7.57 8.88
C TYR A 100 8.60 -6.18 9.36
N THR A 101 9.54 -6.12 10.29
CA THR A 101 10.22 -4.89 10.69
C THR A 101 11.66 -5.18 11.09
N SER A 102 12.55 -4.25 10.77
CA SER A 102 13.95 -4.28 11.19
C SER A 102 14.47 -2.86 11.37
N ILE A 103 15.43 -2.68 12.26
CA ILE A 103 16.05 -1.40 12.56
C ILE A 103 17.56 -1.55 12.69
N ASP A 104 18.29 -0.56 12.17
CA ASP A 104 19.73 -0.38 12.36
C ASP A 104 19.97 0.97 13.07
N ASN A 105 20.53 0.91 14.28
CA ASN A 105 20.84 2.09 15.10
C ASN A 105 22.34 2.45 15.02
N THR A 106 23.10 1.90 14.05
CA THR A 106 24.50 2.25 13.87
C THR A 106 24.62 3.70 13.41
N MET A 107 25.47 4.47 14.06
CA MET A 107 25.72 5.85 13.67
C MET A 107 26.70 5.87 12.48
N TYR A 108 26.25 6.42 11.37
CA TYR A 108 27.08 6.67 10.18
C TYR A 108 27.31 8.16 10.01
N LYS A 109 28.47 8.52 9.51
CA LYS A 109 28.83 9.94 9.24
C LYS A 109 28.62 10.30 7.79
N GLU A 110 28.91 9.36 6.91
CA GLU A 110 28.87 9.59 5.47
C GLU A 110 27.52 9.24 4.87
N TYR A 111 27.05 10.04 3.95
CA TYR A 111 25.78 9.87 3.24
C TYR A 111 25.66 8.48 2.59
N ASP A 112 26.71 8.06 1.88
CA ASP A 112 26.72 6.77 1.18
C ASP A 112 26.59 5.59 2.13
N GLU A 113 27.18 5.66 3.33
CA GLU A 113 27.06 4.61 4.35
C GLU A 113 25.60 4.47 4.85
N VAL A 114 24.93 5.61 5.05
CA VAL A 114 23.51 5.66 5.45
C VAL A 114 22.64 5.01 4.39
N LEU A 115 22.82 5.37 3.12
CA LEU A 115 22.05 4.77 2.01
C LEU A 115 22.34 3.28 1.83
N GLN A 116 23.61 2.88 1.92
CA GLN A 116 23.99 1.47 1.83
C GLN A 116 23.42 0.66 2.99
N SER A 117 23.37 1.23 4.21
CA SER A 117 22.73 0.59 5.36
C SER A 117 21.24 0.37 5.10
N ALA A 118 20.52 1.40 4.64
CA ALA A 118 19.10 1.28 4.30
C ALA A 118 18.86 0.22 3.20
N ALA A 119 19.72 0.20 2.17
CA ALA A 119 19.63 -0.79 1.10
C ALA A 119 19.86 -2.23 1.62
N ARG A 120 20.83 -2.42 2.51
CA ARG A 120 21.06 -3.73 3.16
C ARG A 120 19.86 -4.19 3.98
N LEU A 121 19.20 -3.28 4.71
CA LEU A 121 17.99 -3.61 5.47
C LEU A 121 16.85 -4.05 4.54
N VAL A 122 16.65 -3.37 3.41
CA VAL A 122 15.65 -3.78 2.41
C VAL A 122 15.98 -5.16 1.84
N GLN A 123 17.22 -5.40 1.46
CA GLN A 123 17.66 -6.72 0.96
C GLN A 123 17.45 -7.84 1.99
N ALA A 124 17.82 -7.57 3.25
CA ALA A 124 17.61 -8.52 4.34
C ALA A 124 16.10 -8.79 4.57
N ALA A 125 15.27 -7.76 4.52
CA ALA A 125 13.82 -7.90 4.61
C ALA A 125 13.26 -8.82 3.52
N LEU A 126 13.65 -8.60 2.27
CA LEU A 126 13.24 -9.42 1.12
C LEU A 126 13.68 -10.88 1.23
N GLN A 127 14.85 -11.14 1.83
CA GLN A 127 15.39 -12.50 2.02
C GLN A 127 14.81 -13.22 3.25
N SER A 128 14.41 -12.47 4.28
CA SER A 128 13.99 -13.01 5.57
C SER A 128 12.49 -13.28 5.65
N THR A 129 11.70 -12.81 4.68
CA THR A 129 10.25 -12.94 4.69
C THR A 129 9.75 -13.98 3.70
N MET A 130 8.58 -14.56 4.01
CA MET A 130 7.82 -15.42 3.07
C MET A 130 6.98 -14.58 2.08
N VAL A 131 7.19 -13.26 2.02
CA VAL A 131 6.44 -12.37 1.14
C VAL A 131 6.88 -12.58 -0.31
N PRO A 132 5.94 -12.93 -1.21
CA PRO A 132 6.26 -13.07 -2.63
C PRO A 132 6.69 -11.74 -3.24
N THR A 133 7.87 -11.67 -3.84
CA THR A 133 8.44 -10.44 -4.38
C THR A 133 7.62 -9.85 -5.54
N ASP A 134 6.93 -10.71 -6.30
CA ASP A 134 6.00 -10.32 -7.37
C ASP A 134 4.73 -9.62 -6.86
N ARG A 135 4.45 -9.70 -5.55
CA ARG A 135 3.35 -8.98 -4.89
C ARG A 135 3.78 -7.67 -4.23
N ILE A 136 5.05 -7.33 -4.25
CA ILE A 136 5.55 -6.06 -3.73
C ILE A 136 5.27 -4.98 -4.77
N CYS A 137 4.47 -3.98 -4.38
CA CYS A 137 3.97 -2.94 -5.30
C CYS A 137 4.80 -1.67 -5.29
N GLY A 138 5.61 -1.46 -4.27
CA GLY A 138 6.42 -0.26 -4.19
C GLY A 138 7.17 -0.10 -2.87
N ILE A 139 8.07 0.87 -2.86
CA ILE A 139 8.86 1.28 -1.70
C ILE A 139 8.56 2.75 -1.43
N GLY A 140 8.14 3.05 -0.20
CA GLY A 140 8.05 4.42 0.30
C GLY A 140 9.25 4.74 1.17
N VAL A 141 9.87 5.90 0.96
CA VAL A 141 11.01 6.35 1.77
C VAL A 141 10.61 7.60 2.54
N CYS A 142 10.81 7.58 3.85
CA CYS A 142 10.62 8.70 4.75
C CYS A 142 11.99 9.26 5.14
N LEU A 143 12.19 10.54 4.87
CA LEU A 143 13.40 11.29 5.21
C LEU A 143 13.01 12.56 5.96
N PRO A 144 13.72 12.93 7.03
CA PRO A 144 13.54 14.26 7.62
C PRO A 144 14.17 15.33 6.69
N GLY A 145 13.42 16.41 6.43
CA GLY A 145 13.93 17.51 5.60
C GLY A 145 12.89 18.08 4.63
N LEU A 146 13.35 19.01 3.80
CA LEU A 146 12.54 19.58 2.74
C LEU A 146 12.68 18.71 1.48
N ILE A 147 11.60 18.10 1.06
CA ILE A 147 11.57 17.15 -0.06
C ILE A 147 10.71 17.72 -1.19
N ASP A 148 11.27 17.73 -2.39
CA ASP A 148 10.50 17.84 -3.63
C ASP A 148 10.07 16.43 -4.04
N SER A 149 8.81 16.09 -3.71
CA SER A 149 8.27 14.75 -3.98
C SER A 149 8.00 14.49 -5.46
N GLU A 150 7.81 15.53 -6.27
CA GLU A 150 7.63 15.39 -7.72
C GLU A 150 8.96 15.09 -8.41
N ALA A 151 10.01 15.81 -8.04
CA ALA A 151 11.35 15.57 -8.56
C ALA A 151 12.08 14.42 -7.86
N GLY A 152 11.54 13.89 -6.74
CA GLY A 152 12.19 12.87 -5.92
C GLY A 152 13.51 13.35 -5.30
N LYS A 153 13.62 14.62 -4.91
CA LYS A 153 14.85 15.23 -4.42
C LYS A 153 14.70 15.70 -2.98
N LEU A 154 15.72 15.43 -2.18
CA LEU A 154 15.93 16.08 -0.90
C LEU A 154 16.58 17.46 -1.16
N LEU A 155 15.87 18.55 -0.87
CA LEU A 155 16.33 19.91 -1.13
C LEU A 155 17.21 20.45 0.00
N ALA A 156 16.92 20.09 1.25
CA ALA A 156 17.71 20.50 2.40
C ALA A 156 17.44 19.59 3.60
N HIS A 157 18.52 19.24 4.29
CA HIS A 157 18.46 18.53 5.56
C HIS A 157 19.48 19.11 6.55
N ARG A 158 19.02 19.95 7.46
CA ARG A 158 19.91 20.66 8.40
C ARG A 158 20.72 19.75 9.32
N GLN A 159 20.13 18.62 9.74
CA GLN A 159 20.77 17.72 10.71
C GLN A 159 21.90 16.87 10.12
N PHE A 160 21.78 16.50 8.82
CA PHE A 160 22.84 15.73 8.15
C PHE A 160 23.86 16.62 7.41
N GLY A 161 23.60 17.94 7.31
CA GLY A 161 24.44 18.82 6.51
C GLY A 161 24.43 18.52 5.01
N TRP A 162 23.38 17.83 4.54
CA TRP A 162 23.21 17.51 3.11
C TRP A 162 22.49 18.66 2.41
N TYR A 163 23.06 19.11 1.28
CA TYR A 163 22.55 20.21 0.46
C TYR A 163 22.52 19.82 -1.02
#